data_76518bdad37668eeaa9a05d8bf82d0b7
#
_entry.id   76518bdad37668eeaa9a05d8bf82d0b7
#
_cell.length_a   1.000
_cell.length_b   1.000
_cell.length_c   1.000
_cell.angle_alpha   90.00
_cell.angle_beta   90.00
_cell.angle_gamma   90.00
#
_symmetry.space_group_name_H-M   'P 1'
#
loop_
_entity.id
_entity.type
_entity.pdbx_description
1 polymer ?
#
loop_
_entity_poly.entity_id
_entity_poly.type
_entity_poly.pdbx_seq_one_letter_code
_entity_poly.pdbx_strand_id
1 'polypeptide(L)'
;RSGSSSLHLPIVDGKPAVRTGPGTAAGPLVDGLSRSISYLRISLTDRCNYRCTYCMPDEGIDLAPRADVLSFEEIEHAVEALMRVGVRKVRLTGGEPTVRKDLIDLVQRLSRLGLDDLSLSTNGERLVELAAPLKDAGLHRLNVSVDTLREDRFLQVTRRGNLAQVLAGLDKARAAGFVHTKVNCVAMRGFNDDEFAALCAYCWD
;
A
#
# COMPACT_ATOMS: atom_id res chain seq x y z
N ARG A 1 -16.28 14.87 -33.86
CA ARG A 1 -16.41 15.63 -32.58
C ARG A 1 -16.42 14.62 -31.48
N SER A 2 -15.25 14.40 -30.82
CA SER A 2 -15.04 13.52 -29.70
C SER A 2 -15.27 14.31 -28.40
N GLY A 3 -16.35 14.03 -27.69
CA GLY A 3 -16.62 14.58 -26.39
C GLY A 3 -15.86 13.75 -25.34
N SER A 4 -14.79 14.29 -24.78
CA SER A 4 -14.15 13.80 -23.59
C SER A 4 -15.03 14.12 -22.39
N SER A 5 -15.73 13.14 -21.84
CA SER A 5 -16.41 13.27 -20.56
C SER A 5 -15.40 12.99 -19.43
N SER A 6 -14.77 14.04 -18.94
CA SER A 6 -14.02 14.01 -17.71
C SER A 6 -15.00 13.80 -16.54
N LEU A 7 -14.86 12.69 -15.83
CA LEU A 7 -15.53 12.47 -14.55
C LEU A 7 -14.93 13.46 -13.54
N HIS A 8 -15.56 14.62 -13.40
CA HIS A 8 -15.31 15.50 -12.27
C HIS A 8 -15.99 14.91 -11.03
N LEU A 9 -15.22 14.35 -10.12
CA LEU A 9 -15.66 14.20 -8.75
C LEU A 9 -15.90 15.61 -8.19
N PRO A 10 -17.05 15.88 -7.55
CA PRO A 10 -17.30 17.21 -6.99
C PRO A 10 -16.25 17.49 -5.92
N ILE A 11 -15.40 18.48 -6.16
CA ILE A 11 -14.60 19.11 -5.12
C ILE A 11 -15.59 19.85 -4.25
N VAL A 12 -15.85 19.34 -3.08
CA VAL A 12 -16.64 20.03 -2.07
C VAL A 12 -15.73 21.11 -1.47
N ASP A 13 -15.85 22.33 -1.94
CA ASP A 13 -15.29 23.53 -1.30
C ASP A 13 -16.02 23.76 0.03
N GLY A 14 -15.56 23.05 1.04
CA GLY A 14 -15.96 23.17 2.42
C GLY A 14 -15.06 22.27 3.23
N LYS A 15 -14.24 22.86 4.11
CA LYS A 15 -13.64 22.09 5.19
C LYS A 15 -14.74 21.21 5.76
N PRO A 16 -14.54 19.88 5.90
CA PRO A 16 -15.52 19.04 6.56
C PRO A 16 -15.79 19.71 7.92
N ALA A 17 -17.03 20.08 8.17
CA ALA A 17 -17.42 20.58 9.49
C ALA A 17 -17.10 19.43 10.45
N VAL A 18 -15.99 19.54 11.15
CA VAL A 18 -15.67 18.66 12.26
C VAL A 18 -16.82 18.84 13.22
N ARG A 19 -17.75 17.87 13.26
CA ARG A 19 -18.81 17.85 14.27
C ARG A 19 -18.12 17.65 15.61
N THR A 20 -17.68 18.76 16.23
CA THR A 20 -17.23 18.80 17.62
C THR A 20 -18.47 18.74 18.51
N GLY A 21 -19.13 17.60 18.54
CA GLY A 21 -20.04 17.27 19.63
C GLY A 21 -19.31 16.25 20.51
N PRO A 22 -19.59 16.20 21.83
CA PRO A 22 -19.09 15.14 22.68
C PRO A 22 -19.74 13.83 22.22
N GLY A 23 -19.17 13.23 21.19
CA GLY A 23 -19.58 11.91 20.71
C GLY A 23 -19.04 10.88 21.67
N THR A 24 -19.82 10.49 22.63
CA THR A 24 -19.68 9.23 23.35
C THR A 24 -20.05 8.07 22.41
N ALA A 25 -19.42 8.00 21.25
CA ALA A 25 -19.55 6.84 20.38
C ALA A 25 -18.59 5.75 20.87
N ALA A 26 -18.91 5.17 22.01
CA ALA A 26 -18.32 3.91 22.45
C ALA A 26 -18.96 2.77 21.62
N GLY A 27 -18.52 2.61 20.38
CA GLY A 27 -19.02 1.52 19.53
C GLY A 27 -18.26 1.44 18.21
N PRO A 28 -18.34 0.29 17.51
CA PRO A 28 -17.65 0.11 16.23
C PRO A 28 -18.16 1.11 15.19
N LEU A 29 -17.25 1.55 14.31
CA LEU A 29 -17.59 2.34 13.13
C LEU A 29 -18.46 1.49 12.21
N VAL A 30 -19.64 1.98 11.86
CA VAL A 30 -20.59 1.31 10.96
C VAL A 30 -20.96 2.29 9.85
N ASP A 31 -20.93 1.82 8.60
CA ASP A 31 -21.34 2.64 7.47
C ASP A 31 -22.86 2.69 7.28
N GLY A 32 -23.32 3.46 6.30
CA GLY A 32 -24.76 3.62 5.99
C GLY A 32 -25.44 2.32 5.51
N LEU A 33 -24.69 1.24 5.28
CA LEU A 33 -25.18 -0.09 4.91
C LEU A 33 -25.03 -1.10 6.06
N SER A 34 -24.83 -0.63 7.29
CA SER A 34 -24.62 -1.45 8.49
C SER A 34 -23.38 -2.37 8.46
N ARG A 35 -22.35 -2.02 7.66
CA ARG A 35 -21.11 -2.77 7.61
C ARG A 35 -20.12 -2.18 8.62
N SER A 36 -19.52 -3.03 9.46
CA SER A 36 -18.47 -2.62 10.38
C SER A 36 -17.18 -2.26 9.65
N ILE A 37 -16.64 -1.07 9.93
CA ILE A 37 -15.37 -0.61 9.37
C ILE A 37 -14.25 -1.06 10.30
N SER A 38 -13.54 -2.12 9.90
CA SER A 38 -12.43 -2.71 10.67
C SER A 38 -11.07 -2.61 10.00
N TYR A 39 -11.00 -2.01 8.81
CA TYR A 39 -9.81 -1.98 7.97
C TYR A 39 -9.40 -0.54 7.66
N LEU A 40 -8.13 -0.22 7.92
CA LEU A 40 -7.52 1.08 7.67
C LEU A 40 -6.38 0.95 6.65
N ARG A 41 -6.31 1.87 5.70
CA ARG A 41 -5.15 2.06 4.82
C ARG A 41 -4.48 3.38 5.16
N ILE A 42 -3.15 3.33 5.33
CA ILE A 42 -2.34 4.51 5.66
C ILE A 42 -1.33 4.73 4.54
N SER A 43 -1.40 5.88 3.87
CA SER A 43 -0.37 6.33 2.94
C SER A 43 0.76 6.96 3.75
N LEU A 44 1.95 6.34 3.72
CA LEU A 44 3.11 6.79 4.49
C LEU A 44 3.90 7.90 3.80
N THR A 45 3.79 7.99 2.49
CA THR A 45 4.54 8.93 1.67
C THR A 45 3.93 9.03 0.28
N ASP A 46 4.09 10.15 -0.36
CA ASP A 46 3.79 10.40 -1.78
C ASP A 46 4.99 10.03 -2.70
N ARG A 47 6.18 9.80 -2.11
CA ARG A 47 7.38 9.45 -2.85
C ARG A 47 7.32 8.01 -3.35
N CYS A 48 7.79 7.78 -4.59
CA CYS A 48 7.94 6.47 -5.19
C CYS A 48 9.23 6.41 -6.01
N ASN A 49 9.92 5.29 -5.99
CA ASN A 49 11.10 5.03 -6.82
C ASN A 49 10.73 4.62 -8.26
N TYR A 50 9.47 4.22 -8.51
CA TYR A 50 8.96 3.93 -9.87
C TYR A 50 8.19 5.12 -10.46
N ARG A 51 7.90 5.03 -11.77
CA ARG A 51 7.07 5.96 -12.53
C ARG A 51 6.10 5.18 -13.42
N CYS A 52 5.29 4.31 -12.79
CA CYS A 52 4.39 3.43 -13.53
C CYS A 52 3.45 4.23 -14.41
N THR A 53 3.31 3.81 -15.67
CA THR A 53 2.63 4.53 -16.75
C THR A 53 1.17 4.87 -16.43
N TYR A 54 0.51 4.03 -15.64
CA TYR A 54 -0.89 4.20 -15.23
C TYR A 54 -1.06 4.94 -13.89
N CYS A 55 0.05 5.23 -13.17
CA CYS A 55 0.00 5.73 -11.80
C CYS A 55 0.60 7.13 -11.66
N MET A 56 1.75 7.38 -12.27
CA MET A 56 2.52 8.61 -12.05
C MET A 56 3.14 9.10 -13.36
N PRO A 57 3.05 10.41 -13.66
CA PRO A 57 3.74 11.02 -14.79
C PRO A 57 5.26 10.76 -14.71
N ASP A 58 5.96 10.81 -15.86
CA ASP A 58 7.40 10.54 -15.91
C ASP A 58 8.22 11.57 -15.14
N GLU A 59 7.82 12.83 -15.23
CA GLU A 59 8.36 13.96 -14.46
C GLU A 59 8.09 13.86 -12.97
N GLY A 60 7.11 13.04 -12.54
CA GLY A 60 6.68 12.90 -11.16
C GLY A 60 5.49 13.79 -10.81
N ILE A 61 5.29 14.02 -9.54
CA ILE A 61 4.25 14.87 -8.96
C ILE A 61 4.88 15.85 -7.98
N ASP A 62 4.19 16.95 -7.71
CA ASP A 62 4.55 17.84 -6.61
C ASP A 62 4.39 17.08 -5.28
N LEU A 63 5.49 17.01 -4.53
CA LEU A 63 5.53 16.29 -3.27
C LEU A 63 5.06 17.18 -2.12
N ALA A 64 4.28 16.62 -1.21
CA ALA A 64 3.90 17.30 0.01
C ALA A 64 5.15 17.72 0.82
N PRO A 65 5.13 18.91 1.44
CA PRO A 65 6.16 19.31 2.39
C PRO A 65 6.32 18.25 3.50
N ARG A 66 7.54 18.05 3.98
CA ARG A 66 7.79 17.06 5.05
C ARG A 66 6.98 17.32 6.32
N ALA A 67 6.69 18.57 6.60
CA ALA A 67 5.90 18.98 7.76
C ALA A 67 4.41 18.55 7.66
N ASP A 68 3.92 18.27 6.45
CA ASP A 68 2.54 17.85 6.22
C ASP A 68 2.39 16.31 6.22
N VAL A 69 3.51 15.59 6.31
CA VAL A 69 3.53 14.12 6.39
C VAL A 69 3.57 13.71 7.86
N LEU A 70 2.58 12.94 8.30
CA LEU A 70 2.48 12.47 9.69
C LEU A 70 3.76 11.80 10.17
N SER A 71 4.18 12.10 11.41
CA SER A 71 5.24 11.38 12.12
C SER A 71 4.79 9.95 12.47
N PHE A 72 5.71 9.12 12.91
CA PHE A 72 5.35 7.75 13.33
C PHE A 72 4.54 7.72 14.62
N GLU A 73 4.80 8.68 15.51
CA GLU A 73 4.03 8.90 16.74
C GLU A 73 2.59 9.30 16.43
N GLU A 74 2.38 10.20 15.48
CA GLU A 74 1.04 10.62 15.05
C GLU A 74 0.29 9.46 14.38
N ILE A 75 0.97 8.65 13.57
CA ILE A 75 0.38 7.45 12.94
C ILE A 75 -0.02 6.43 14.02
N GLU A 76 0.86 6.15 14.99
CA GLU A 76 0.59 5.25 16.10
C GLU A 76 -0.63 5.69 16.90
N HIS A 77 -0.67 6.96 17.33
CA HIS A 77 -1.82 7.54 18.02
C HIS A 77 -3.13 7.47 17.22
N ALA A 78 -3.06 7.74 15.91
CA ALA A 78 -4.23 7.63 15.04
C ALA A 78 -4.75 6.19 14.96
N VAL A 79 -3.85 5.21 14.84
CA VAL A 79 -4.21 3.78 14.83
C VAL A 79 -4.83 3.37 16.17
N GLU A 80 -4.22 3.72 17.31
CA GLU A 80 -4.78 3.46 18.64
C GLU A 80 -6.19 4.04 18.81
N ALA A 81 -6.38 5.28 18.39
CA ALA A 81 -7.69 5.93 18.46
C ALA A 81 -8.74 5.20 17.61
N LEU A 82 -8.37 4.77 16.40
CA LEU A 82 -9.25 4.03 15.50
C LEU A 82 -9.51 2.59 15.97
N MET A 83 -8.57 1.96 16.69
CA MET A 83 -8.78 0.65 17.30
C MET A 83 -9.88 0.69 18.36
N ARG A 84 -10.03 1.81 19.10
CA ARG A 84 -11.12 1.98 20.09
C ARG A 84 -12.51 1.98 19.47
N VAL A 85 -12.60 2.29 18.17
CA VAL A 85 -13.86 2.29 17.41
C VAL A 85 -13.97 1.14 16.41
N GLY A 86 -13.13 0.10 16.56
CA GLY A 86 -13.30 -1.19 15.86
C GLY A 86 -12.32 -1.49 14.73
N VAL A 87 -11.36 -0.62 14.42
CA VAL A 87 -10.29 -0.95 13.47
C VAL A 87 -9.42 -2.07 14.06
N ARG A 88 -9.15 -3.11 13.27
CA ARG A 88 -8.34 -4.28 13.64
C ARG A 88 -7.29 -4.62 12.59
N LYS A 89 -7.43 -4.10 11.38
CA LYS A 89 -6.55 -4.40 10.25
C LYS A 89 -5.97 -3.12 9.71
N VAL A 90 -4.64 -3.08 9.53
CA VAL A 90 -3.93 -1.91 8.98
C VAL A 90 -3.12 -2.33 7.77
N ARG A 91 -3.19 -1.54 6.70
CA ARG A 91 -2.31 -1.66 5.55
C ARG A 91 -1.50 -0.40 5.34
N LEU A 92 -0.20 -0.56 5.40
CA LEU A 92 0.75 0.48 5.06
C LEU A 92 0.91 0.54 3.54
N THR A 93 0.85 1.73 2.98
CA THR A 93 0.94 2.01 1.54
C THR A 93 1.55 3.40 1.33
N GLY A 94 1.38 4.00 0.15
CA GLY A 94 1.86 5.34 -0.16
C GLY A 94 2.10 5.45 -1.66
N GLY A 95 3.08 6.25 -2.07
CA GLY A 95 3.75 6.04 -3.34
C GLY A 95 4.46 4.68 -3.25
N GLU A 96 5.66 4.64 -2.67
CA GLU A 96 6.30 3.37 -2.27
C GLU A 96 6.70 3.46 -0.79
N PRO A 97 6.05 2.71 0.12
CA PRO A 97 6.31 2.85 1.56
C PRO A 97 7.73 2.46 1.97
N THR A 98 8.40 1.57 1.22
CA THR A 98 9.77 1.14 1.53
C THR A 98 10.83 2.22 1.30
N VAL A 99 10.49 3.33 0.63
CA VAL A 99 11.40 4.47 0.50
C VAL A 99 11.33 5.41 1.71
N ARG A 100 10.32 5.27 2.57
CA ARG A 100 10.26 6.03 3.81
C ARG A 100 11.31 5.51 4.78
N LYS A 101 12.18 6.42 5.24
CA LYS A 101 13.21 6.09 6.21
C LYS A 101 12.59 5.53 7.49
N ASP A 102 13.30 4.59 8.12
CA ASP A 102 12.93 4.00 9.42
C ASP A 102 11.56 3.28 9.42
N LEU A 103 11.10 2.77 8.25
CA LEU A 103 9.85 2.00 8.13
C LEU A 103 9.76 0.84 9.13
N ILE A 104 10.88 0.18 9.42
CA ILE A 104 10.95 -0.95 10.36
C ILE A 104 10.50 -0.52 11.76
N ASP A 105 10.92 0.68 12.23
CA ASP A 105 10.50 1.21 13.53
C ASP A 105 8.96 1.41 13.57
N LEU A 106 8.38 1.97 12.51
CA LEU A 106 6.91 2.09 12.44
C LEU A 106 6.22 0.73 12.51
N VAL A 107 6.72 -0.27 11.77
CA VAL A 107 6.15 -1.62 11.79
C VAL A 107 6.23 -2.21 13.20
N GLN A 108 7.37 -2.06 13.90
CA GLN A 108 7.53 -2.53 15.28
C GLN A 108 6.55 -1.84 16.25
N ARG A 109 6.36 -0.53 16.12
CA ARG A 109 5.40 0.22 16.94
C ARG A 109 3.98 -0.31 16.74
N LEU A 110 3.53 -0.40 15.49
CA LEU A 110 2.18 -0.85 15.16
C LEU A 110 1.94 -2.33 15.51
N SER A 111 2.95 -3.19 15.40
CA SER A 111 2.83 -4.61 15.76
C SER A 111 2.54 -4.84 17.26
N ARG A 112 3.00 -3.92 18.12
CA ARG A 112 2.75 -3.97 19.58
C ARG A 112 1.32 -3.62 19.98
N LEU A 113 0.56 -2.99 19.07
CA LEU A 113 -0.83 -2.60 19.34
C LEU A 113 -1.82 -3.76 19.33
N GLY A 114 -1.41 -4.97 18.90
CA GLY A 114 -2.28 -6.15 18.86
C GLY A 114 -3.31 -6.12 17.73
N LEU A 115 -2.91 -5.62 16.55
CA LEU A 115 -3.72 -5.68 15.33
C LEU A 115 -3.88 -7.13 14.86
N ASP A 116 -5.06 -7.48 14.36
CA ASP A 116 -5.33 -8.79 13.76
C ASP A 116 -4.54 -8.98 12.46
N ASP A 117 -4.29 -7.89 11.73
CA ASP A 117 -3.56 -7.90 10.47
C ASP A 117 -2.83 -6.58 10.24
N LEU A 118 -1.51 -6.65 10.18
CA LEU A 118 -0.63 -5.57 9.76
C LEU A 118 0.03 -5.96 8.44
N SER A 119 -0.26 -5.21 7.37
CA SER A 119 0.20 -5.55 6.02
C SER A 119 0.86 -4.35 5.32
N LEU A 120 1.72 -4.65 4.35
CA LEU A 120 2.41 -3.67 3.53
C LEU A 120 2.10 -3.90 2.05
N SER A 121 1.76 -2.83 1.31
CA SER A 121 1.71 -2.86 -0.15
C SER A 121 2.97 -2.21 -0.69
N THR A 122 3.69 -2.90 -1.57
CA THR A 122 4.99 -2.46 -2.10
C THR A 122 5.17 -2.87 -3.55
N ASN A 123 6.03 -2.17 -4.28
CA ASN A 123 6.51 -2.60 -5.60
C ASN A 123 7.56 -3.72 -5.53
N GLY A 124 8.01 -4.09 -4.34
CA GLY A 124 8.87 -5.23 -4.09
C GLY A 124 10.36 -5.02 -4.31
N GLU A 125 10.80 -3.91 -4.90
CA GLU A 125 12.21 -3.72 -5.28
C GLU A 125 13.19 -3.80 -4.11
N ARG A 126 12.76 -3.38 -2.92
CA ARG A 126 13.60 -3.41 -1.72
C ARG A 126 13.40 -4.63 -0.83
N LEU A 127 12.61 -5.61 -1.25
CA LEU A 127 12.32 -6.79 -0.42
C LEU A 127 13.54 -7.69 -0.20
N VAL A 128 14.52 -7.70 -1.11
CA VAL A 128 15.78 -8.44 -0.89
C VAL A 128 16.43 -8.04 0.44
N GLU A 129 16.39 -6.74 0.77
CA GLU A 129 16.97 -6.18 1.99
C GLU A 129 15.99 -6.18 3.17
N LEU A 130 14.71 -5.95 2.89
CA LEU A 130 13.73 -5.60 3.92
C LEU A 130 12.83 -6.76 4.35
N ALA A 131 12.75 -7.87 3.61
CA ALA A 131 11.80 -8.93 3.92
C ALA A 131 12.00 -9.50 5.33
N ALA A 132 13.21 -9.92 5.67
CA ALA A 132 13.49 -10.46 7.01
C ALA A 132 13.30 -9.40 8.11
N PRO A 133 13.88 -8.18 8.02
CA PRO A 133 13.64 -7.13 9.01
C PRO A 133 12.16 -6.76 9.21
N LEU A 134 11.36 -6.73 8.13
CA LEU A 134 9.91 -6.49 8.23
C LEU A 134 9.17 -7.61 8.95
N LYS A 135 9.57 -8.87 8.70
CA LYS A 135 9.00 -10.03 9.38
C LYS A 135 9.33 -10.02 10.86
N ASP A 136 10.59 -9.77 11.21
CA ASP A 136 11.08 -9.70 12.59
C ASP A 136 10.42 -8.53 13.35
N ALA A 137 10.11 -7.43 12.66
CA ALA A 137 9.37 -6.31 13.21
C ALA A 137 7.88 -6.60 13.49
N GLY A 138 7.37 -7.76 13.05
CA GLY A 138 6.00 -8.17 13.29
C GLY A 138 5.02 -7.87 12.14
N LEU A 139 5.51 -7.62 10.92
CA LEU A 139 4.63 -7.51 9.76
C LEU A 139 4.01 -8.87 9.44
N HIS A 140 2.70 -8.92 9.27
CA HIS A 140 1.98 -10.17 9.03
C HIS A 140 2.02 -10.59 7.56
N ARG A 141 1.77 -9.65 6.63
CA ARG A 141 1.59 -9.96 5.21
C ARG A 141 2.16 -8.89 4.27
N LEU A 142 2.54 -9.36 3.08
CA LEU A 142 2.95 -8.51 1.97
C LEU A 142 1.91 -8.56 0.84
N ASN A 143 1.76 -7.41 0.15
CA ASN A 143 1.07 -7.32 -1.13
C ASN A 143 2.08 -6.68 -2.10
N VAL A 144 2.54 -7.45 -3.06
CA VAL A 144 3.59 -7.03 -3.98
C VAL A 144 2.99 -6.80 -5.36
N SER A 145 3.29 -5.65 -5.96
CA SER A 145 2.78 -5.33 -7.29
C SER A 145 3.72 -5.89 -8.36
N VAL A 146 3.20 -6.81 -9.20
CA VAL A 146 3.91 -7.39 -10.35
C VAL A 146 2.92 -7.52 -11.50
N ASP A 147 3.07 -6.65 -12.49
CA ASP A 147 2.14 -6.56 -13.62
C ASP A 147 2.48 -7.55 -14.75
N THR A 148 3.72 -8.05 -14.80
CA THR A 148 4.23 -8.92 -15.86
C THR A 148 5.45 -9.71 -15.36
N LEU A 149 5.68 -10.90 -15.92
CA LEU A 149 6.89 -11.70 -15.71
C LEU A 149 7.95 -11.51 -16.82
N ARG A 150 7.72 -10.57 -17.72
CA ARG A 150 8.64 -10.23 -18.80
C ARG A 150 9.39 -8.94 -18.47
N GLU A 151 10.72 -9.02 -18.51
CA GLU A 151 11.60 -7.91 -18.13
C GLU A 151 11.39 -6.65 -19.01
N ASP A 152 11.24 -6.85 -20.32
CA ASP A 152 10.98 -5.78 -21.28
C ASP A 152 9.68 -5.02 -20.96
N ARG A 153 8.59 -5.74 -20.69
CA ARG A 153 7.30 -5.17 -20.31
C ARG A 153 7.35 -4.54 -18.92
N PHE A 154 8.05 -5.18 -17.98
CA PHE A 154 8.18 -4.65 -16.63
C PHE A 154 8.88 -3.28 -16.64
N LEU A 155 9.98 -3.16 -17.37
CA LEU A 155 10.67 -1.88 -17.54
C LEU A 155 9.78 -0.86 -18.28
N GLN A 156 9.04 -1.28 -19.28
CA GLN A 156 8.12 -0.42 -20.02
C GLN A 156 7.03 0.16 -19.13
N VAL A 157 6.40 -0.64 -18.26
CA VAL A 157 5.30 -0.19 -17.40
C VAL A 157 5.79 0.59 -16.19
N THR A 158 6.90 0.20 -15.57
CA THR A 158 7.44 0.84 -14.36
C THR A 158 8.39 2.00 -14.66
N ARG A 159 8.94 2.06 -15.87
CA ARG A 159 9.98 2.98 -16.37
C ARG A 159 11.33 2.89 -15.67
N ARG A 160 11.39 2.40 -14.44
CA ARG A 160 12.60 2.41 -13.59
C ARG A 160 12.85 1.11 -12.83
N GLY A 161 11.91 0.16 -12.88
CA GLY A 161 11.96 -1.05 -12.07
C GLY A 161 12.88 -2.13 -12.64
N ASN A 162 13.30 -3.05 -11.76
CA ASN A 162 14.06 -4.24 -12.09
C ASN A 162 13.28 -5.49 -11.68
N LEU A 163 12.75 -6.25 -12.65
CA LEU A 163 11.94 -7.44 -12.40
C LEU A 163 12.72 -8.52 -11.65
N ALA A 164 13.96 -8.79 -12.04
CA ALA A 164 14.78 -9.81 -11.38
C ALA A 164 14.96 -9.52 -9.88
N GLN A 165 15.13 -8.25 -9.51
CA GLN A 165 15.24 -7.85 -8.12
C GLN A 165 13.91 -8.02 -7.36
N VAL A 166 12.78 -7.73 -7.99
CA VAL A 166 11.45 -7.94 -7.38
C VAL A 166 11.19 -9.42 -7.16
N LEU A 167 11.48 -10.28 -8.15
CA LEU A 167 11.31 -11.73 -8.01
C LEU A 167 12.23 -12.30 -6.92
N ALA A 168 13.51 -11.91 -6.89
CA ALA A 168 14.42 -12.27 -5.80
C ALA A 168 13.92 -11.77 -4.44
N GLY A 169 13.27 -10.60 -4.40
CA GLY A 169 12.61 -10.06 -3.20
C GLY A 169 11.44 -10.93 -2.72
N LEU A 170 10.63 -11.46 -3.63
CA LEU A 170 9.56 -12.41 -3.33
C LEU A 170 10.11 -13.73 -2.75
N ASP A 171 11.22 -14.25 -3.30
CA ASP A 171 11.90 -15.44 -2.76
C ASP A 171 12.43 -15.18 -1.34
N LYS A 172 13.02 -14.00 -1.09
CA LYS A 172 13.46 -13.58 0.25
C LYS A 172 12.28 -13.43 1.22
N ALA A 173 11.14 -12.92 0.75
CA ALA A 173 9.93 -12.82 1.55
C ALA A 173 9.40 -14.21 1.94
N ARG A 174 9.38 -15.15 1.00
CA ARG A 174 9.02 -16.56 1.26
C ARG A 174 9.96 -17.17 2.30
N ALA A 175 11.27 -17.04 2.11
CA ALA A 175 12.29 -17.55 3.03
C ALA A 175 12.20 -16.92 4.44
N ALA A 176 11.77 -15.66 4.54
CA ALA A 176 11.51 -14.99 5.82
C ALA A 176 10.17 -15.40 6.48
N GLY A 177 9.39 -16.29 5.86
CA GLY A 177 8.14 -16.81 6.43
C GLY A 177 6.89 -15.97 6.12
N PHE A 178 6.88 -15.17 5.06
CA PHE A 178 5.66 -14.54 4.55
C PHE A 178 4.85 -15.53 3.70
N VAL A 179 4.18 -16.48 4.34
CA VAL A 179 3.40 -17.55 3.68
C VAL A 179 2.11 -17.06 2.99
N HIS A 180 1.66 -15.85 3.27
CA HIS A 180 0.44 -15.25 2.70
C HIS A 180 0.74 -13.97 1.92
N THR A 181 1.80 -13.98 1.13
CA THR A 181 2.10 -12.90 0.19
C THR A 181 1.07 -12.89 -0.93
N LYS A 182 0.55 -11.70 -1.25
CA LYS A 182 -0.31 -11.50 -2.42
C LYS A 182 0.45 -10.78 -3.51
N VAL A 183 0.32 -11.27 -4.74
CA VAL A 183 0.73 -10.54 -5.93
C VAL A 183 -0.48 -9.78 -6.49
N ASN A 184 -0.33 -8.49 -6.68
CA ASN A 184 -1.31 -7.64 -7.34
C ASN A 184 -0.83 -7.33 -8.75
N CYS A 185 -1.70 -7.51 -9.73
CA CYS A 185 -1.44 -7.21 -11.13
C CYS A 185 -2.54 -6.28 -11.65
N VAL A 186 -2.16 -5.20 -12.31
CA VAL A 186 -3.07 -4.37 -13.10
C VAL A 186 -3.25 -5.03 -14.46
N ALA A 187 -4.46 -5.52 -14.72
CA ALA A 187 -4.81 -6.13 -16.00
C ALA A 187 -4.92 -5.07 -17.10
N MET A 188 -4.07 -5.13 -18.10
CA MET A 188 -3.99 -4.17 -19.20
C MET A 188 -4.16 -4.90 -20.54
N ARG A 189 -5.28 -4.61 -21.23
CA ARG A 189 -5.59 -5.24 -22.52
C ARG A 189 -4.51 -4.93 -23.57
N GLY A 190 -4.05 -5.97 -24.29
CA GLY A 190 -3.01 -5.86 -25.31
C GLY A 190 -1.61 -5.60 -24.76
N PHE A 191 -1.44 -5.66 -23.44
CA PHE A 191 -0.15 -5.45 -22.80
C PHE A 191 0.32 -6.68 -22.00
N ASN A 192 -0.50 -7.18 -21.06
CA ASN A 192 -0.15 -8.33 -20.21
C ASN A 192 -1.29 -9.36 -20.09
N ASP A 193 -2.36 -9.23 -20.85
CA ASP A 193 -3.51 -10.12 -20.86
C ASP A 193 -3.16 -11.54 -21.38
N ASP A 194 -2.03 -11.70 -22.06
CA ASP A 194 -1.46 -12.98 -22.49
C ASP A 194 -0.65 -13.69 -21.38
N GLU A 195 -0.37 -13.03 -20.25
CA GLU A 195 0.50 -13.56 -19.17
C GLU A 195 -0.25 -14.03 -17.92
N PHE A 196 -1.58 -13.88 -17.83
CA PHE A 196 -2.30 -14.19 -16.59
C PHE A 196 -2.17 -15.64 -16.15
N ALA A 197 -2.14 -16.59 -17.10
CA ALA A 197 -1.92 -17.98 -16.77
C ALA A 197 -0.51 -18.22 -16.16
N ALA A 198 0.51 -17.57 -16.72
CA ALA A 198 1.87 -17.66 -16.22
C ALA A 198 2.01 -16.98 -14.85
N LEU A 199 1.38 -15.81 -14.64
CA LEU A 199 1.34 -15.13 -13.35
C LEU A 199 0.66 -15.98 -12.27
N CYS A 200 -0.46 -16.63 -12.62
CA CYS A 200 -1.11 -17.56 -11.72
C CYS A 200 -0.20 -18.74 -11.37
N ALA A 201 0.42 -19.40 -12.36
CA ALA A 201 1.34 -20.49 -12.13
C ALA A 201 2.49 -20.07 -11.19
N TYR A 202 3.14 -18.92 -11.47
CA TYR A 202 4.19 -18.38 -10.61
C TYR A 202 3.76 -18.18 -9.15
N CYS A 203 2.51 -17.84 -8.90
CA CYS A 203 1.99 -17.62 -7.54
C CYS A 203 1.65 -18.92 -6.80
N TRP A 204 1.49 -20.05 -7.53
CA TRP A 204 1.16 -21.35 -6.94
C TRP A 204 2.39 -22.22 -6.63
N ASP A 205 3.50 -21.97 -7.30
CA ASP A 205 4.80 -22.65 -7.07
C ASP A 205 5.55 -22.02 -5.88
#